data_c58bda9f68d5b5e86d9c6c3eb67800b9
#
_entry.id   c58bda9f68d5b5e86d9c6c3eb67800b9
#
_cell.length_a   1.000
_cell.length_b   1.000
_cell.length_c   1.000
_cell.angle_alpha   90.00
_cell.angle_beta   90.00
_cell.angle_gamma   90.00
#
_symmetry.space_group_name_H-M   'P 1'
#
loop_
_entity.id
_entity.type
_entity.pdbx_description
1 polymer ?
#
loop_
_entity_poly.entity_id
_entity_poly.type
_entity_poly.pdbx_seq_one_letter_code
_entity_poly.pdbx_strand_id
1 'polypeptide(L)'
;MRKIVLVISVLSILGLIPFGYAQFGEGHGPKFYSEFKPVVGGWSEYQMTGKGEQPSKMKIAIVGKEGDAYWYETVMETKQEGRMISKMLVSGNPEDPKGIKRMIVKMGDEPAMEMPIQMMQGSKDQGQKGKTIDKGTESIKVPAGTFTTQHMEYQNGETVVDTWSHKDISPYGMVKSQSKEFEMVLLGYGTGAKTLITETPQKFEMPQMPPKRK
;
A
#
# COMPACT_ATOMS: atom_id res chain seq x y z
N MET A 1 8.63 2.85 56.50
CA MET A 1 8.17 2.04 55.35
C MET A 1 7.65 2.99 54.27
N ARG A 2 8.51 3.33 53.31
CA ARG A 2 8.18 4.24 52.20
C ARG A 2 7.59 3.41 51.04
N LYS A 3 6.34 3.66 50.73
CA LYS A 3 5.69 3.08 49.51
C LYS A 3 6.22 3.85 48.31
N ILE A 4 7.03 3.16 47.48
CA ILE A 4 7.47 3.65 46.18
C ILE A 4 6.29 3.42 45.24
N VAL A 5 5.65 4.49 44.79
CA VAL A 5 4.66 4.48 43.72
C VAL A 5 5.43 4.47 42.42
N LEU A 6 5.40 3.34 41.73
CA LEU A 6 5.96 3.19 40.39
C LEU A 6 5.02 3.87 39.40
N VAL A 7 5.32 5.10 39.01
CA VAL A 7 4.65 5.79 37.91
C VAL A 7 5.31 5.27 36.63
N ILE A 8 4.68 4.25 36.03
CA ILE A 8 5.05 3.79 34.68
C ILE A 8 4.56 4.87 33.73
N SER A 9 5.51 5.58 33.13
CA SER A 9 5.28 6.59 32.11
C SER A 9 4.78 5.92 30.81
N VAL A 10 3.48 6.01 30.56
CA VAL A 10 2.79 5.63 29.32
C VAL A 10 2.98 6.71 28.24
N LEU A 11 4.14 7.35 28.18
CA LEU A 11 4.40 8.49 27.27
C LEU A 11 5.23 8.11 26.03
N SER A 12 5.39 6.82 25.72
CA SER A 12 6.27 6.38 24.61
C SER A 12 5.55 5.84 23.38
N ILE A 13 4.21 5.83 23.35
CA ILE A 13 3.45 5.22 22.23
C ILE A 13 3.03 6.25 21.16
N LEU A 14 3.13 7.55 21.44
CA LEU A 14 2.75 8.60 20.47
C LEU A 14 3.86 8.99 19.47
N GLY A 15 5.02 8.37 19.53
CA GLY A 15 6.18 8.69 18.67
C GLY A 15 6.44 7.73 17.50
N LEU A 16 5.69 6.63 17.35
CA LEU A 16 6.03 5.54 16.42
C LEU A 16 5.07 5.37 15.25
N ILE A 17 4.04 6.21 15.10
CA ILE A 17 3.11 6.12 13.96
C ILE A 17 3.63 6.79 12.66
N PRO A 18 4.67 7.64 12.61
CA PRO A 18 4.90 8.40 11.38
C PRO A 18 5.88 7.80 10.39
N PHE A 19 6.76 6.86 10.69
CA PHE A 19 7.84 6.57 9.74
C PHE A 19 7.45 5.68 8.55
N GLY A 20 6.58 4.70 8.72
CA GLY A 20 6.15 3.85 7.60
C GLY A 20 5.11 4.52 6.69
N TYR A 21 4.20 5.31 7.25
CA TYR A 21 3.18 6.04 6.48
C TYR A 21 3.68 7.31 5.83
N ALA A 22 4.65 8.01 6.43
CA ALA A 22 5.23 9.22 5.85
C ALA A 22 5.98 8.92 4.55
N GLN A 23 6.60 7.75 4.44
CA GLN A 23 7.28 7.33 3.22
C GLN A 23 6.31 6.92 2.09
N PHE A 24 5.10 6.45 2.43
CA PHE A 24 4.04 6.14 1.47
C PHE A 24 2.99 7.26 1.33
N GLY A 25 2.90 8.19 2.29
CA GLY A 25 1.90 9.28 2.33
C GLY A 25 2.24 10.52 1.49
N GLU A 26 3.50 10.74 1.14
CA GLU A 26 3.93 11.90 0.35
C GLU A 26 4.29 11.56 -1.11
N GLY A 27 3.61 10.61 -1.73
CA GLY A 27 3.76 10.34 -3.17
C GLY A 27 5.01 9.55 -3.57
N HIS A 28 5.72 8.92 -2.63
CA HIS A 28 6.90 8.09 -2.90
C HIS A 28 6.63 6.58 -2.94
N GLY A 29 5.38 6.15 -2.73
CA GLY A 29 5.00 4.75 -2.92
C GLY A 29 5.00 4.34 -4.39
N PRO A 30 5.03 3.03 -4.69
CA PRO A 30 4.95 2.57 -6.07
C PRO A 30 3.61 3.00 -6.66
N LYS A 31 3.64 3.94 -7.60
CA LYS A 31 2.46 4.31 -8.39
C LYS A 31 2.24 3.24 -9.44
N PHE A 32 1.03 2.71 -9.46
CA PHE A 32 0.62 1.80 -10.52
C PHE A 32 0.10 2.61 -11.71
N TYR A 33 0.94 2.83 -12.70
CA TYR A 33 0.60 3.60 -13.91
C TYR A 33 -0.27 2.81 -14.90
N SER A 34 -1.00 1.81 -14.42
CA SER A 34 -1.92 0.99 -15.20
C SER A 34 -3.34 1.05 -14.64
N GLU A 35 -4.30 0.71 -15.47
CA GLU A 35 -5.71 0.72 -15.10
C GLU A 35 -6.01 -0.30 -13.99
N PHE A 36 -6.73 0.15 -12.96
CA PHE A 36 -7.22 -0.72 -11.90
C PHE A 36 -8.33 -1.62 -12.41
N LYS A 37 -8.07 -2.92 -12.50
CA LYS A 37 -9.01 -3.98 -12.96
C LYS A 37 -9.18 -5.03 -11.87
N PRO A 38 -10.05 -4.78 -10.87
CA PRO A 38 -10.21 -5.68 -9.74
C PRO A 38 -10.93 -6.96 -10.14
N VAL A 39 -10.33 -8.11 -9.81
CA VAL A 39 -10.93 -9.43 -9.90
C VAL A 39 -11.02 -10.01 -8.48
N VAL A 40 -12.21 -10.30 -7.99
CA VAL A 40 -12.38 -10.87 -6.63
C VAL A 40 -11.61 -12.18 -6.51
N GLY A 41 -10.78 -12.27 -5.48
CA GLY A 41 -9.83 -13.35 -5.28
C GLY A 41 -8.50 -13.17 -6.03
N GLY A 42 -8.41 -12.25 -6.98
CA GLY A 42 -7.17 -11.95 -7.71
C GLY A 42 -6.11 -11.35 -6.79
N TRP A 43 -4.84 -11.77 -6.97
CA TRP A 43 -3.72 -11.29 -6.21
C TRP A 43 -2.43 -11.25 -7.01
N SER A 44 -1.52 -10.39 -6.60
CA SER A 44 -0.14 -10.31 -7.08
C SER A 44 0.81 -10.02 -5.92
N GLU A 45 2.01 -10.61 -5.97
CA GLU A 45 3.07 -10.44 -4.97
C GLU A 45 4.33 -9.94 -5.64
N TYR A 46 4.98 -8.97 -5.01
CA TYR A 46 6.15 -8.27 -5.53
C TYR A 46 7.31 -8.28 -4.55
N GLN A 47 8.53 -8.30 -5.10
CA GLN A 47 9.71 -7.83 -4.40
C GLN A 47 9.94 -6.37 -4.77
N MET A 48 10.18 -5.55 -3.77
CA MET A 48 10.53 -4.14 -3.91
C MET A 48 11.96 -3.93 -3.39
N THR A 49 12.73 -3.15 -4.12
CA THR A 49 14.10 -2.83 -3.76
C THR A 49 14.33 -1.33 -4.00
N GLY A 50 14.52 -0.59 -2.93
CA GLY A 50 14.96 0.81 -2.95
C GLY A 50 16.48 0.90 -2.96
N LYS A 51 17.03 2.00 -3.45
CA LYS A 51 18.46 2.23 -3.47
C LYS A 51 19.02 2.35 -2.04
N GLY A 52 19.92 1.45 -1.68
CA GLY A 52 20.48 1.38 -0.34
C GLY A 52 19.56 0.76 0.72
N GLU A 53 18.39 0.26 0.34
CA GLU A 53 17.44 -0.38 1.22
C GLU A 53 17.50 -1.91 1.15
N GLN A 54 17.06 -2.56 2.22
CA GLN A 54 16.87 -4.01 2.19
C GLN A 54 15.61 -4.33 1.38
N PRO A 55 15.62 -5.40 0.57
CA PRO A 55 14.43 -5.82 -0.16
C PRO A 55 13.25 -6.08 0.78
N SER A 56 12.09 -5.61 0.37
CA SER A 56 10.81 -5.85 1.03
C SER A 56 9.85 -6.59 0.10
N LYS A 57 8.79 -7.17 0.67
CA LYS A 57 7.73 -7.82 -0.10
C LYS A 57 6.43 -7.09 0.05
N MET A 58 5.68 -7.01 -1.03
CA MET A 58 4.33 -6.48 -1.06
C MET A 58 3.41 -7.46 -1.77
N LYS A 59 2.30 -7.80 -1.13
CA LYS A 59 1.22 -8.56 -1.78
C LYS A 59 -0.02 -7.68 -1.85
N ILE A 60 -0.67 -7.68 -3.00
CA ILE A 60 -1.92 -6.97 -3.25
C ILE A 60 -2.99 -8.00 -3.60
N ALA A 61 -4.19 -7.87 -3.04
CA ALA A 61 -5.29 -8.78 -3.30
C ALA A 61 -6.64 -8.06 -3.30
N ILE A 62 -7.57 -8.54 -4.11
CA ILE A 62 -8.99 -8.18 -4.05
C ILE A 62 -9.71 -9.27 -3.27
N VAL A 63 -9.92 -9.03 -1.97
CA VAL A 63 -10.39 -10.08 -1.04
C VAL A 63 -11.90 -10.15 -0.88
N GLY A 64 -12.64 -9.31 -1.61
CA GLY A 64 -14.10 -9.31 -1.59
C GLY A 64 -14.72 -8.14 -2.33
N LYS A 65 -16.07 -8.08 -2.30
CA LYS A 65 -16.88 -7.02 -2.87
C LYS A 65 -18.03 -6.70 -1.94
N GLU A 66 -18.38 -5.41 -1.82
CA GLU A 66 -19.51 -4.91 -1.04
C GLU A 66 -20.23 -3.83 -1.86
N GLY A 67 -21.42 -4.16 -2.37
CA GLY A 67 -22.13 -3.31 -3.32
C GLY A 67 -21.32 -3.11 -4.60
N ASP A 68 -21.00 -1.86 -4.93
CA ASP A 68 -20.16 -1.44 -6.05
C ASP A 68 -18.66 -1.33 -5.70
N ALA A 69 -18.32 -1.47 -4.42
CA ALA A 69 -16.95 -1.31 -3.92
C ALA A 69 -16.24 -2.65 -3.74
N TYR A 70 -14.92 -2.63 -3.82
CA TYR A 70 -14.05 -3.79 -3.66
C TYR A 70 -13.22 -3.68 -2.38
N TRP A 71 -13.04 -4.80 -1.69
CA TRP A 71 -12.09 -4.92 -0.61
C TRP A 71 -10.68 -5.17 -1.18
N TYR A 72 -9.89 -4.11 -1.18
CA TYR A 72 -8.49 -4.08 -1.60
C TYR A 72 -7.60 -4.28 -0.38
N GLU A 73 -6.80 -5.33 -0.35
CA GLU A 73 -5.90 -5.65 0.77
C GLU A 73 -4.46 -5.63 0.30
N THR A 74 -3.60 -4.92 1.03
CA THR A 74 -2.16 -4.88 0.80
C THR A 74 -1.45 -5.42 2.03
N VAL A 75 -0.52 -6.34 1.82
CA VAL A 75 0.37 -6.87 2.86
C VAL A 75 1.79 -6.43 2.54
N MET A 76 2.41 -5.72 3.48
CA MET A 76 3.81 -5.32 3.42
C MET A 76 4.60 -6.13 4.42
N GLU A 77 5.73 -6.69 4.00
CA GLU A 77 6.66 -7.40 4.86
C GLU A 77 8.05 -6.79 4.74
N THR A 78 8.53 -6.21 5.84
CA THR A 78 9.88 -5.68 5.96
C THR A 78 10.63 -6.39 7.09
N LYS A 79 11.96 -6.42 7.01
CA LYS A 79 12.79 -7.02 8.08
C LYS A 79 12.78 -6.19 9.37
N GLN A 80 12.54 -4.89 9.26
CA GLN A 80 12.63 -3.95 10.38
C GLN A 80 11.30 -3.79 11.12
N GLU A 81 10.20 -3.67 10.37
CA GLU A 81 8.88 -3.36 10.92
C GLU A 81 7.95 -4.57 10.98
N GLY A 82 8.40 -5.70 10.43
CA GLY A 82 7.59 -6.91 10.39
C GLY A 82 6.50 -6.84 9.31
N ARG A 83 5.32 -7.32 9.66
CA ARG A 83 4.17 -7.44 8.74
C ARG A 83 3.12 -6.39 9.03
N MET A 84 2.74 -5.63 8.00
CA MET A 84 1.63 -4.69 8.02
C MET A 84 0.58 -5.11 7.00
N ILE A 85 -0.70 -5.08 7.39
CA ILE A 85 -1.83 -5.33 6.51
C ILE A 85 -2.69 -4.08 6.48
N SER A 86 -2.95 -3.57 5.28
CA SER A 86 -3.91 -2.50 5.03
C SER A 86 -5.05 -3.06 4.19
N LYS A 87 -6.30 -2.86 4.61
CA LYS A 87 -7.49 -3.33 3.92
C LYS A 87 -8.45 -2.17 3.73
N MET A 88 -8.74 -1.83 2.49
CA MET A 88 -9.59 -0.70 2.11
C MET A 88 -10.82 -1.15 1.34
N LEU A 89 -11.97 -0.57 1.66
CA LEU A 89 -13.16 -0.66 0.82
C LEU A 89 -13.13 0.52 -0.15
N VAL A 90 -12.96 0.24 -1.44
CA VAL A 90 -12.73 1.26 -2.45
C VAL A 90 -13.77 1.20 -3.58
N SER A 91 -14.28 2.36 -3.99
CA SER A 91 -15.03 2.53 -5.24
C SER A 91 -14.11 3.20 -6.26
N GLY A 92 -13.72 2.46 -7.31
CA GLY A 92 -12.73 2.91 -8.28
C GLY A 92 -11.29 2.62 -7.87
N ASN A 93 -10.34 3.48 -8.27
CA ASN A 93 -8.92 3.27 -8.02
C ASN A 93 -8.58 3.52 -6.53
N PRO A 94 -7.90 2.58 -5.84
CA PRO A 94 -7.43 2.76 -4.45
C PRO A 94 -6.49 3.96 -4.23
N GLU A 95 -5.85 4.45 -5.29
CA GLU A 95 -5.01 5.64 -5.23
C GLU A 95 -5.81 6.96 -5.15
N ASP A 96 -7.14 6.93 -5.45
CA ASP A 96 -8.02 8.09 -5.26
C ASP A 96 -8.61 8.08 -3.84
N PRO A 97 -8.17 9.00 -2.95
CA PRO A 97 -8.69 9.06 -1.58
C PRO A 97 -10.20 9.25 -1.49
N LYS A 98 -10.82 9.84 -2.51
CA LYS A 98 -12.28 10.06 -2.56
C LYS A 98 -13.06 8.77 -2.75
N GLY A 99 -12.43 7.76 -3.35
CA GLY A 99 -13.00 6.42 -3.56
C GLY A 99 -12.96 5.55 -2.31
N ILE A 100 -12.19 5.91 -1.28
CA ILE A 100 -12.01 5.08 -0.09
C ILE A 100 -13.19 5.27 0.86
N LYS A 101 -13.96 4.21 1.09
CA LYS A 101 -15.12 4.18 1.98
C LYS A 101 -14.78 3.73 3.41
N ARG A 102 -13.82 2.79 3.56
CA ARG A 102 -13.35 2.27 4.84
C ARG A 102 -11.88 1.89 4.76
N MET A 103 -11.17 2.00 5.87
CA MET A 103 -9.79 1.58 5.99
C MET A 103 -9.56 0.84 7.30
N ILE A 104 -8.94 -0.32 7.22
CA ILE A 104 -8.57 -1.17 8.35
C ILE A 104 -7.08 -1.46 8.25
N VAL A 105 -6.36 -1.32 9.36
CA VAL A 105 -4.92 -1.57 9.45
C VAL A 105 -4.64 -2.57 10.55
N LYS A 106 -3.71 -3.49 10.29
CA LYS A 106 -3.19 -4.43 11.30
C LYS A 106 -1.67 -4.46 11.21
N MET A 107 -1.00 -4.32 12.35
CA MET A 107 0.45 -4.34 12.47
C MET A 107 0.89 -5.54 13.32
N GLY A 108 1.66 -6.45 12.74
CA GLY A 108 2.10 -7.67 13.41
C GLY A 108 0.94 -8.45 14.04
N ASP A 109 1.06 -8.71 15.35
CA ASP A 109 0.06 -9.43 16.14
C ASP A 109 -0.95 -8.50 16.83
N GLU A 110 -0.82 -7.17 16.65
CA GLU A 110 -1.75 -6.20 17.23
C GLU A 110 -3.16 -6.37 16.66
N PRO A 111 -4.21 -6.03 17.42
CA PRO A 111 -5.58 -6.04 16.92
C PRO A 111 -5.75 -5.15 15.69
N ALA A 112 -6.56 -5.58 14.74
CA ALA A 112 -6.93 -4.77 13.59
C ALA A 112 -7.69 -3.51 14.03
N MET A 113 -7.35 -2.35 13.44
CA MET A 113 -7.95 -1.06 13.77
C MET A 113 -8.61 -0.45 12.54
N GLU A 114 -9.86 0.01 12.69
CA GLU A 114 -10.56 0.79 11.68
C GLU A 114 -10.20 2.27 11.82
N MET A 115 -9.52 2.80 10.80
CA MET A 115 -9.00 4.16 10.78
C MET A 115 -10.07 5.16 10.31
N PRO A 116 -10.17 6.36 10.94
CA PRO A 116 -11.03 7.42 10.43
C PRO A 116 -10.59 7.88 9.04
N ILE A 117 -11.50 7.88 8.06
CA ILE A 117 -11.22 8.27 6.66
C ILE A 117 -10.71 9.72 6.58
N GLN A 118 -11.14 10.58 7.49
CA GLN A 118 -10.73 11.98 7.56
C GLN A 118 -9.21 12.16 7.70
N MET A 119 -8.52 11.18 8.31
CA MET A 119 -7.05 11.19 8.42
C MET A 119 -6.34 11.02 7.07
N MET A 120 -7.02 10.44 6.08
CA MET A 120 -6.47 10.21 4.74
C MET A 120 -6.80 11.36 3.76
N GLN A 121 -7.85 12.13 4.02
CA GLN A 121 -8.29 13.20 3.11
C GLN A 121 -7.41 14.46 3.15
N GLY A 122 -6.42 14.52 4.05
CA GLY A 122 -5.48 15.64 4.18
C GLY A 122 -4.35 15.66 3.14
N SER A 123 -4.09 14.57 2.49
CA SER A 123 -3.07 14.50 1.42
C SER A 123 -3.64 15.14 0.15
N LYS A 124 -3.30 16.38 -0.09
CA LYS A 124 -3.54 17.00 -1.42
C LYS A 124 -2.66 16.24 -2.40
N ASP A 125 -3.27 15.34 -3.16
CA ASP A 125 -2.62 14.82 -4.36
C ASP A 125 -2.37 16.04 -5.28
N GLN A 126 -1.14 16.55 -5.24
CA GLN A 126 -0.66 17.48 -6.24
C GLN A 126 -0.37 16.62 -7.47
N GLY A 127 -1.46 16.27 -8.18
CA GLY A 127 -1.39 15.52 -9.43
C GLY A 127 -0.45 16.21 -10.40
N GLN A 128 0.84 15.95 -10.26
CA GLN A 128 1.84 16.38 -11.21
C GLN A 128 1.53 15.65 -12.51
N LYS A 129 1.12 16.40 -13.52
CA LYS A 129 0.83 15.89 -14.85
C LYS A 129 2.14 15.46 -15.51
N GLY A 130 2.48 14.19 -15.37
CA GLY A 130 3.59 13.59 -16.12
C GLY A 130 3.18 13.25 -17.55
N LYS A 131 4.18 12.98 -18.39
CA LYS A 131 4.00 12.47 -19.75
C LYS A 131 4.15 10.96 -19.73
N THR A 132 3.23 10.25 -20.36
CA THR A 132 3.33 8.80 -20.57
C THR A 132 3.73 8.54 -22.03
N ILE A 133 4.72 7.68 -22.23
CA ILE A 133 5.25 7.30 -23.55
C ILE A 133 5.05 5.79 -23.68
N ASP A 134 4.37 5.39 -24.75
CA ASP A 134 4.26 4.00 -25.13
C ASP A 134 5.55 3.56 -25.83
N LYS A 135 6.23 2.57 -25.25
CA LYS A 135 7.49 1.98 -25.77
C LYS A 135 7.21 0.72 -26.60
N GLY A 136 5.94 0.32 -26.71
CA GLY A 136 5.54 -0.87 -27.42
C GLY A 136 5.52 -2.13 -26.56
N THR A 137 5.52 -3.26 -27.25
CA THR A 137 5.41 -4.58 -26.62
C THR A 137 6.76 -5.27 -26.60
N GLU A 138 7.13 -5.84 -25.44
CA GLU A 138 8.35 -6.63 -25.31
C GLU A 138 8.18 -7.82 -24.37
N SER A 139 9.07 -8.81 -24.50
CA SER A 139 9.09 -9.98 -23.62
C SER A 139 10.09 -9.76 -22.49
N ILE A 140 9.64 -9.85 -21.25
CA ILE A 140 10.49 -9.75 -20.07
C ILE A 140 10.40 -11.01 -19.21
N LYS A 141 11.50 -11.31 -18.50
CA LYS A 141 11.58 -12.41 -17.53
C LYS A 141 11.69 -11.85 -16.13
N VAL A 142 10.78 -12.29 -15.25
CA VAL A 142 10.76 -12.01 -13.79
C VAL A 142 10.65 -13.32 -13.03
N PRO A 143 10.79 -13.34 -11.69
CA PRO A 143 10.65 -14.58 -10.91
C PRO A 143 9.33 -15.33 -11.13
N ALA A 144 8.23 -14.62 -11.38
CA ALA A 144 6.91 -15.21 -11.67
C ALA A 144 6.80 -15.89 -13.04
N GLY A 145 7.77 -15.66 -13.94
CA GLY A 145 7.76 -16.25 -15.30
C GLY A 145 8.23 -15.29 -16.39
N THR A 146 7.93 -15.65 -17.64
CA THR A 146 8.19 -14.82 -18.81
C THR A 146 6.86 -14.30 -19.37
N PHE A 147 6.80 -12.99 -19.62
CA PHE A 147 5.57 -12.31 -20.04
C PHE A 147 5.84 -11.47 -21.28
N THR A 148 4.89 -11.49 -22.22
CA THR A 148 4.82 -10.48 -23.29
C THR A 148 4.05 -9.28 -22.70
N THR A 149 4.74 -8.20 -22.47
CA THR A 149 4.24 -7.04 -21.71
C THR A 149 4.10 -5.82 -22.60
N GLN A 150 3.17 -4.92 -22.24
CA GLN A 150 3.17 -3.54 -22.71
C GLN A 150 4.16 -2.75 -21.86
N HIS A 151 5.14 -2.12 -22.50
CA HIS A 151 6.12 -1.25 -21.86
C HIS A 151 5.69 0.21 -21.97
N MET A 152 5.55 0.87 -20.86
CA MET A 152 5.23 2.30 -20.75
C MET A 152 6.31 3.02 -19.95
N GLU A 153 6.69 4.21 -20.40
CA GLU A 153 7.58 5.11 -19.65
C GLU A 153 6.77 6.32 -19.16
N TYR A 154 6.84 6.58 -17.88
CA TYR A 154 6.24 7.76 -17.26
C TYR A 154 7.33 8.76 -16.89
N GLN A 155 7.18 10.01 -17.35
CA GLN A 155 8.11 11.11 -17.09
C GLN A 155 7.42 12.22 -16.31
N ASN A 156 8.01 12.63 -15.19
CA ASN A 156 7.54 13.74 -14.38
C ASN A 156 8.73 14.51 -13.81
N GLY A 157 9.05 15.64 -14.40
CA GLY A 157 10.29 16.37 -14.10
C GLY A 157 11.51 15.49 -14.35
N GLU A 158 12.35 15.30 -13.35
CA GLU A 158 13.53 14.43 -13.42
C GLU A 158 13.23 12.94 -13.15
N THR A 159 12.01 12.64 -12.74
CA THR A 159 11.60 11.27 -12.44
C THR A 159 11.16 10.58 -13.72
N VAL A 160 11.83 9.49 -14.04
CA VAL A 160 11.48 8.57 -15.13
C VAL A 160 11.20 7.21 -14.51
N VAL A 161 10.04 6.64 -14.83
CA VAL A 161 9.62 5.31 -14.36
C VAL A 161 9.21 4.48 -15.56
N ASP A 162 9.87 3.36 -15.76
CA ASP A 162 9.49 2.34 -16.72
C ASP A 162 8.55 1.34 -16.05
N THR A 163 7.50 0.94 -16.76
CA THR A 163 6.51 -0.03 -16.27
C THR A 163 6.19 -1.05 -17.36
N TRP A 164 6.14 -2.30 -16.96
CA TRP A 164 5.78 -3.43 -17.80
C TRP A 164 4.51 -4.07 -17.27
N SER A 165 3.49 -4.13 -18.09
CA SER A 165 2.19 -4.65 -17.68
C SER A 165 1.71 -5.81 -18.55
N HIS A 166 0.93 -6.72 -17.94
CA HIS A 166 0.27 -7.84 -18.60
C HIS A 166 -1.17 -7.99 -18.08
N LYS A 167 -2.12 -8.19 -18.99
CA LYS A 167 -3.57 -8.15 -18.71
C LYS A 167 -4.06 -9.17 -17.67
N ASP A 168 -3.34 -10.26 -17.47
CA ASP A 168 -3.76 -11.35 -16.57
C ASP A 168 -3.29 -11.16 -15.12
N ILE A 169 -2.56 -10.09 -14.80
CA ILE A 169 -2.06 -9.78 -13.46
C ILE A 169 -3.03 -8.85 -12.75
N SER A 170 -3.85 -9.36 -11.84
CA SER A 170 -4.77 -8.54 -11.03
C SER A 170 -4.03 -7.92 -9.83
N PRO A 171 -4.39 -6.68 -9.40
CA PRO A 171 -5.43 -5.80 -9.97
C PRO A 171 -4.92 -4.75 -10.96
N TYR A 172 -3.62 -4.58 -11.14
CA TYR A 172 -3.03 -3.50 -11.95
C TYR A 172 -2.31 -3.97 -13.22
N GLY A 173 -2.23 -5.27 -13.46
CA GLY A 173 -1.45 -5.77 -14.58
C GLY A 173 0.07 -5.69 -14.41
N MET A 174 0.59 -5.17 -13.31
CA MET A 174 2.01 -4.88 -13.13
C MET A 174 2.85 -6.15 -13.10
N VAL A 175 3.85 -6.24 -13.99
CA VAL A 175 4.88 -7.30 -14.02
C VAL A 175 6.19 -6.78 -13.47
N LYS A 176 6.56 -5.55 -13.87
CA LYS A 176 7.76 -4.86 -13.39
C LYS A 176 7.54 -3.35 -13.39
N SER A 177 8.14 -2.66 -12.42
CA SER A 177 8.31 -1.20 -12.43
C SER A 177 9.73 -0.87 -12.03
N GLN A 178 10.34 0.12 -12.67
CA GLN A 178 11.73 0.48 -12.43
C GLN A 178 11.97 1.98 -12.62
N SER A 179 12.73 2.57 -11.69
CA SER A 179 13.30 3.91 -11.78
C SER A 179 14.78 3.90 -11.38
N LYS A 180 15.42 5.06 -11.27
CA LYS A 180 16.80 5.16 -10.76
C LYS A 180 16.96 4.75 -9.30
N GLU A 181 15.91 4.92 -8.50
CA GLU A 181 15.93 4.77 -7.04
C GLU A 181 15.13 3.54 -6.56
N PHE A 182 14.36 2.91 -7.44
CA PHE A 182 13.41 1.87 -7.04
C PHE A 182 13.19 0.85 -8.14
N GLU A 183 13.09 -0.43 -7.76
CA GLU A 183 12.66 -1.53 -8.61
C GLU A 183 11.57 -2.35 -7.90
N MET A 184 10.54 -2.75 -8.64
CA MET A 184 9.51 -3.68 -8.21
C MET A 184 9.34 -4.77 -9.26
N VAL A 185 9.44 -6.03 -8.85
CA VAL A 185 9.32 -7.20 -9.75
C VAL A 185 8.29 -8.19 -9.22
N LEU A 186 7.50 -8.76 -10.12
CA LEU A 186 6.48 -9.75 -9.79
C LEU A 186 7.13 -11.08 -9.38
N LEU A 187 6.79 -11.55 -8.18
CA LEU A 187 7.20 -12.84 -7.62
C LEU A 187 6.17 -13.94 -7.90
N GLY A 188 4.89 -13.58 -7.93
CA GLY A 188 3.79 -14.51 -8.15
C GLY A 188 2.45 -13.79 -8.29
N TYR A 189 1.47 -14.48 -8.82
CA TYR A 189 0.11 -13.99 -8.99
C TYR A 189 -0.88 -15.16 -9.08
N GLY A 190 -2.16 -14.88 -8.93
CA GLY A 190 -3.18 -15.92 -9.04
C GLY A 190 -4.56 -15.46 -8.60
N THR A 191 -5.37 -16.44 -8.24
CA THR A 191 -6.75 -16.24 -7.76
C THR A 191 -6.97 -16.96 -6.44
N GLY A 192 -8.15 -16.77 -5.83
CA GLY A 192 -8.52 -17.45 -4.58
C GLY A 192 -8.01 -16.77 -3.31
N ALA A 193 -7.49 -15.54 -3.38
CA ALA A 193 -7.12 -14.77 -2.20
C ALA A 193 -8.30 -14.53 -1.28
N LYS A 194 -8.05 -14.66 0.01
CA LYS A 194 -8.98 -14.33 1.10
C LYS A 194 -8.33 -13.30 2.02
N THR A 195 -9.15 -12.52 2.72
CA THR A 195 -8.64 -11.56 3.69
C THR A 195 -7.83 -12.23 4.80
N LEU A 196 -6.77 -11.57 5.21
CA LEU A 196 -5.95 -11.96 6.36
C LEU A 196 -6.39 -11.29 7.66
N ILE A 197 -7.28 -10.30 7.59
CA ILE A 197 -7.94 -9.70 8.75
C ILE A 197 -9.27 -10.43 8.94
N THR A 198 -9.31 -11.37 9.90
CA THR A 198 -10.47 -12.22 10.18
C THR A 198 -11.22 -11.79 11.44
N GLU A 199 -10.58 -11.03 12.31
CA GLU A 199 -11.19 -10.45 13.51
C GLU A 199 -12.03 -9.20 13.19
N THR A 200 -12.94 -8.86 14.10
CA THR A 200 -13.66 -7.57 14.06
C THR A 200 -12.72 -6.44 14.42
N PRO A 201 -12.50 -5.44 13.52
CA PRO A 201 -11.62 -4.33 13.81
C PRO A 201 -12.13 -3.47 14.98
N GLN A 202 -11.21 -3.00 15.81
CA GLN A 202 -11.48 -2.00 16.82
C GLN A 202 -11.56 -0.62 16.16
N LYS A 203 -12.43 0.26 16.65
CA LYS A 203 -12.46 1.65 16.19
C LYS A 203 -11.27 2.40 16.76
N PHE A 204 -10.57 3.14 15.91
CA PHE A 204 -9.52 4.03 16.37
C PHE A 204 -10.15 5.21 17.12
N GLU A 205 -9.86 5.31 18.42
CA GLU A 205 -10.25 6.45 19.25
C GLU A 205 -9.07 7.41 19.35
N MET A 206 -9.25 8.65 18.88
CA MET A 206 -8.23 9.66 19.07
C MET A 206 -8.10 9.98 20.56
N PRO A 207 -6.87 9.96 21.13
CA PRO A 207 -6.65 10.43 22.50
C PRO A 207 -7.20 11.85 22.63
N GLN A 208 -8.08 12.08 23.60
CA GLN A 208 -8.56 13.43 23.89
C GLN A 208 -7.38 14.28 24.36
N MET A 209 -7.04 15.32 23.60
CA MET A 209 -6.04 16.28 24.04
C MET A 209 -6.53 16.93 25.35
N PRO A 210 -5.70 16.98 26.39
CA PRO A 210 -6.07 17.66 27.62
C PRO A 210 -6.41 19.13 27.30
N PRO A 211 -7.45 19.72 27.95
CA PRO A 211 -7.83 21.09 27.68
C PRO A 211 -6.63 22.02 27.92
N LYS A 212 -6.38 22.91 26.95
CA LYS A 212 -5.33 23.94 27.09
C LYS A 212 -5.56 24.68 28.37
N ARG A 213 -4.64 24.58 29.35
CA ARG A 213 -4.65 25.44 30.54
C ARG A 213 -4.55 26.88 30.05
N LYS A 214 -5.55 27.68 30.43
CA LYS A 214 -5.55 29.16 30.27
C LYS A 214 -4.53 29.79 31.19
#